data_210fcfba344f1c37d6de45e2405a5ff0
#
_entry.id   210fcfba344f1c37d6de45e2405a5ff0
#
_cell.length_a   1.000
_cell.length_b   1.000
_cell.length_c   1.000
_cell.angle_alpha   90.00
_cell.angle_beta   90.00
_cell.angle_gamma   90.00
#
_symmetry.space_group_name_H-M   'P 1'
#
loop_
_entity.id
_entity.type
_entity.pdbx_description
1 polymer ?
#
loop_
_entity_poly.entity_id
_entity_poly.type
_entity_poly.pdbx_seq_one_letter_code
_entity_poly.pdbx_strand_id
1 'polypeptide(L)'
;EAGRVLHHLKNNIENPNNTILITGYQAQNTLGRRIQEGIKSIRIFRQHYKVKAKVVTAPSLSAHADQTELLNYVKKTKNLKHLFLVHGEKDSMDVMAGLAVEQKTGLDVKIPERGEEFVI
;
A
#
# COMPACT_ATOMS: atom_id res chain seq x y z
N GLU A 1 2.96 -14.78 4.18
CA GLU A 1 3.88 -13.93 4.98
C GLU A 1 4.97 -14.82 5.56
N ALA A 2 6.22 -14.45 5.32
CA ALA A 2 7.38 -15.19 5.75
C ALA A 2 8.46 -14.21 6.23
N GLY A 3 9.47 -14.75 6.92
CA GLY A 3 10.65 -13.99 7.29
C GLY A 3 10.79 -13.69 8.78
N ARG A 4 11.88 -13.00 9.11
CA ARG A 4 12.29 -12.73 10.49
C ARG A 4 11.29 -11.90 11.28
N VAL A 5 10.48 -11.06 10.63
CA VAL A 5 9.48 -10.20 11.28
C VAL A 5 8.47 -11.02 12.09
N LEU A 6 8.09 -12.22 11.63
CA LEU A 6 7.16 -13.08 12.35
C LEU A 6 7.73 -13.55 13.70
N HIS A 7 9.04 -13.85 13.75
CA HIS A 7 9.72 -14.22 15.00
C HIS A 7 9.79 -13.03 15.96
N HIS A 8 10.07 -11.84 15.47
CA HIS A 8 10.06 -10.62 16.29
C HIS A 8 8.67 -10.31 16.83
N LEU A 9 7.64 -10.39 15.98
CA LEU A 9 6.24 -10.19 16.42
C LEU A 9 5.86 -11.21 17.48
N LYS A 10 6.10 -12.51 17.24
CA LYS A 10 5.81 -13.58 18.22
C LYS A 10 6.36 -13.26 19.62
N ASN A 11 7.58 -12.75 19.70
CA ASN A 11 8.27 -12.54 20.95
C ASN A 11 7.91 -11.20 21.65
N ASN A 12 7.29 -10.26 20.92
CA ASN A 12 7.15 -8.88 21.40
C ASN A 12 5.70 -8.37 21.43
N ILE A 13 4.79 -8.96 20.63
CA ILE A 13 3.45 -8.38 20.42
C ILE A 13 2.53 -8.43 21.64
N GLU A 14 2.75 -9.37 22.56
CA GLU A 14 1.96 -9.50 23.80
C GLU A 14 2.46 -8.61 24.94
N ASN A 15 3.60 -7.97 24.79
CA ASN A 15 4.11 -7.06 25.81
C ASN A 15 3.56 -5.64 25.60
N PRO A 16 2.77 -5.08 26.54
CA PRO A 16 2.17 -3.75 26.39
C PRO A 16 3.21 -2.60 26.46
N ASN A 17 4.41 -2.86 26.93
CA ASN A 17 5.50 -1.86 26.94
C ASN A 17 6.22 -1.75 25.60
N ASN A 18 5.94 -2.66 24.66
CA ASN A 18 6.55 -2.62 23.34
C ASN A 18 5.72 -1.75 22.38
N THR A 19 6.39 -1.21 21.37
CA THR A 19 5.77 -0.47 20.27
C THR A 19 6.12 -1.15 18.94
N ILE A 20 5.11 -1.37 18.12
CA ILE A 20 5.26 -1.78 16.72
C ILE A 20 5.13 -0.52 15.88
N LEU A 21 6.21 -0.14 15.20
CA LEU A 21 6.24 0.99 14.28
C LEU A 21 6.07 0.48 12.85
N ILE A 22 5.01 0.91 12.18
CA ILE A 22 4.73 0.62 10.76
C ILE A 22 5.19 1.82 9.94
N THR A 23 6.24 1.65 9.14
CA THR A 23 6.93 2.73 8.43
C THR A 23 6.58 2.81 6.94
N GLY A 24 5.77 1.89 6.42
CA GLY A 24 5.44 1.84 5.00
C GLY A 24 4.05 1.30 4.73
N TYR A 25 3.70 1.28 3.46
CA TYR A 25 2.43 0.73 3.00
C TYR A 25 2.27 -0.74 3.36
N GLN A 26 1.10 -1.09 3.86
CA GLN A 26 0.70 -2.45 4.17
C GLN A 26 -0.40 -2.88 3.20
N ALA A 27 -0.10 -3.85 2.33
CA ALA A 27 -1.07 -4.35 1.35
C ALA A 27 -2.29 -5.00 2.03
N GLN A 28 -3.43 -4.95 1.37
CA GLN A 28 -4.66 -5.60 1.85
C GLN A 28 -4.41 -7.08 2.16
N ASN A 29 -5.15 -7.61 3.14
CA ASN A 29 -5.07 -9.00 3.59
C ASN A 29 -3.72 -9.44 4.19
N THR A 30 -2.76 -8.52 4.38
CA THR A 30 -1.49 -8.82 5.06
C THR A 30 -1.61 -8.74 6.58
N LEU A 31 -0.70 -9.40 7.30
CA LEU A 31 -0.63 -9.33 8.76
C LEU A 31 -0.35 -7.89 9.23
N GLY A 32 0.55 -7.19 8.54
CA GLY A 32 0.88 -5.80 8.84
C GLY A 32 -0.35 -4.89 8.74
N ARG A 33 -1.15 -5.04 7.69
CA ARG A 33 -2.40 -4.30 7.50
C ARG A 33 -3.40 -4.57 8.63
N ARG A 34 -3.61 -5.83 8.97
CA ARG A 34 -4.52 -6.22 10.07
C ARG A 34 -4.07 -5.67 11.41
N ILE A 35 -2.75 -5.65 11.70
CA ILE A 35 -2.20 -5.03 12.90
C ILE A 35 -2.44 -3.52 12.88
N GLN A 36 -2.23 -2.86 11.77
CA GLN A 36 -2.46 -1.43 11.56
C GLN A 36 -3.94 -1.05 11.78
N GLU A 37 -4.86 -1.90 11.37
CA GLU A 37 -6.31 -1.75 11.55
C GLU A 37 -6.80 -2.09 12.97
N GLY A 38 -5.89 -2.47 13.87
CA GLY A 38 -6.19 -2.66 15.28
C GLY A 38 -6.75 -4.03 15.65
N ILE A 39 -6.41 -5.08 14.89
CA ILE A 39 -6.79 -6.45 15.25
C ILE A 39 -6.32 -6.80 16.68
N LYS A 40 -7.17 -7.47 17.46
CA LYS A 40 -6.88 -7.79 18.86
C LYS A 40 -6.08 -9.09 19.05
N SER A 41 -6.09 -9.95 18.06
CA SER A 41 -5.36 -11.23 18.08
C SER A 41 -4.89 -11.60 16.68
N ILE A 42 -3.68 -12.10 16.58
CA ILE A 42 -3.09 -12.58 15.34
C ILE A 42 -2.64 -14.03 15.47
N ARG A 43 -2.52 -14.70 14.32
CA ARG A 43 -2.02 -16.07 14.26
C ARG A 43 -0.63 -16.08 13.61
N ILE A 44 0.37 -16.56 14.35
CA ILE A 44 1.76 -16.73 13.87
C ILE A 44 2.17 -18.18 14.14
N PHE A 45 2.73 -18.88 13.16
CA PHE A 45 3.16 -20.29 13.29
C PHE A 45 2.10 -21.21 13.92
N ARG A 46 0.83 -21.05 13.49
CA ARG A 46 -0.34 -21.80 13.99
C ARG A 46 -0.76 -21.51 15.44
N GLN A 47 -0.09 -20.60 16.13
CA GLN A 47 -0.43 -20.15 17.49
C GLN A 47 -1.07 -18.75 17.47
N HIS A 48 -1.97 -18.49 18.42
CA HIS A 48 -2.62 -17.19 18.57
C HIS A 48 -1.88 -16.33 19.60
N TYR A 49 -1.72 -15.05 19.27
CA TYR A 49 -1.06 -14.04 20.11
C TYR A 49 -1.98 -12.84 20.23
N LYS A 50 -2.16 -12.33 21.46
CA LYS A 50 -2.92 -11.08 21.70
C LYS A 50 -2.07 -9.88 21.32
N VAL A 51 -2.65 -8.92 20.61
CA VAL A 51 -1.97 -7.65 20.29
C VAL A 51 -2.14 -6.73 21.48
N LYS A 52 -1.12 -6.64 22.33
CA LYS A 52 -1.04 -5.75 23.49
C LYS A 52 -0.04 -4.62 23.29
N ALA A 53 0.97 -4.83 22.41
CA ALA A 53 1.92 -3.80 22.05
C ALA A 53 1.20 -2.60 21.42
N LYS A 54 1.72 -1.40 21.66
CA LYS A 54 1.24 -0.18 21.01
C LYS A 54 1.58 -0.24 19.52
N VAL A 55 0.61 0.08 18.67
CA VAL A 55 0.82 0.16 17.21
C VAL A 55 0.84 1.62 16.80
N VAL A 56 1.89 2.02 16.09
CA VAL A 56 2.10 3.39 15.58
C VAL A 56 2.40 3.29 14.09
N THR A 57 1.75 4.14 13.29
CA THR A 57 2.03 4.26 11.86
C THR A 57 2.75 5.57 11.58
N ALA A 58 3.85 5.50 10.82
CA ALA A 58 4.63 6.65 10.38
C ALA A 58 4.71 6.67 8.84
N PRO A 59 3.67 7.13 8.15
CA PRO A 59 3.61 7.10 6.68
C PRO A 59 4.69 7.96 6.02
N SER A 60 5.15 9.01 6.68
CA SER A 60 6.21 9.91 6.20
C SER A 60 7.58 9.25 6.03
N LEU A 61 7.77 8.03 6.54
CA LEU A 61 9.00 7.25 6.34
C LEU A 61 8.89 6.30 5.13
N SER A 62 7.80 6.35 4.37
CA SER A 62 7.67 5.60 3.11
C SER A 62 8.58 6.20 2.05
N ALA A 63 9.29 5.35 1.31
CA ALA A 63 10.06 5.74 0.12
C ALA A 63 9.20 5.72 -1.17
N HIS A 64 7.94 5.34 -1.09
CA HIS A 64 7.01 5.33 -2.22
C HIS A 64 6.41 6.72 -2.42
N ALA A 65 6.30 7.13 -3.68
CA ALA A 65 5.60 8.35 -4.06
C ALA A 65 4.13 8.28 -3.61
N ASP A 66 3.63 9.37 -3.07
CA ASP A 66 2.22 9.50 -2.74
C ASP A 66 1.38 9.90 -3.97
N GLN A 67 0.06 9.97 -3.80
CA GLN A 67 -0.88 10.34 -4.88
C GLN A 67 -0.55 11.71 -5.48
N THR A 68 -0.20 12.68 -4.64
CA THR A 68 0.12 14.05 -5.08
C THR A 68 1.38 14.08 -5.91
N GLU A 69 2.41 13.36 -5.49
CA GLU A 69 3.67 13.25 -6.23
C GLU A 69 3.48 12.57 -7.58
N LEU A 70 2.69 11.48 -7.63
CA LEU A 70 2.35 10.79 -8.88
C LEU A 70 1.57 11.69 -9.84
N LEU A 71 0.56 12.43 -9.35
CA LEU A 71 -0.19 13.39 -10.16
C LEU A 71 0.69 14.55 -10.67
N ASN A 72 1.60 15.05 -9.85
CA ASN A 72 2.56 16.05 -10.27
C ASN A 72 3.50 15.51 -11.36
N TYR A 73 3.90 14.25 -11.30
CA TYR A 73 4.69 13.61 -12.35
C TYR A 73 3.90 13.54 -13.66
N VAL A 74 2.66 13.08 -13.63
CA VAL A 74 1.75 13.07 -14.80
C VAL A 74 1.60 14.46 -15.40
N LYS A 75 1.34 15.46 -14.57
CA LYS A 75 1.16 16.86 -14.99
C LYS A 75 2.39 17.41 -15.69
N LYS A 76 3.60 17.16 -15.17
CA LYS A 76 4.86 17.66 -15.70
C LYS A 76 5.34 16.92 -16.96
N THR A 77 4.84 15.72 -17.22
CA THR A 77 5.23 14.92 -18.39
C THR A 77 4.66 15.59 -19.66
N LYS A 78 5.53 16.07 -20.54
CA LYS A 78 5.13 16.71 -21.79
C LYS A 78 4.66 15.66 -22.82
N ASN A 79 3.70 16.02 -23.67
CA ASN A 79 3.18 15.17 -24.77
C ASN A 79 2.69 13.77 -24.33
N LEU A 80 2.26 13.64 -23.08
CA LEU A 80 1.69 12.39 -22.57
C LEU A 80 0.34 12.13 -23.23
N LYS A 81 0.23 11.05 -24.00
CA LYS A 81 -1.00 10.62 -24.68
C LYS A 81 -1.65 9.44 -23.97
N HIS A 82 -0.84 8.49 -23.51
CA HIS A 82 -1.29 7.27 -22.86
C HIS A 82 -0.65 7.13 -21.49
N LEU A 83 -1.44 6.74 -20.48
CA LEU A 83 -1.00 6.47 -19.12
C LEU A 83 -1.48 5.07 -18.71
N PHE A 84 -0.54 4.19 -18.37
CA PHE A 84 -0.85 2.86 -17.87
C PHE A 84 -0.62 2.80 -16.36
N LEU A 85 -1.66 2.48 -15.59
CA LEU A 85 -1.59 2.30 -14.14
C LEU A 85 -1.48 0.82 -13.83
N VAL A 86 -0.39 0.43 -13.17
CA VAL A 86 -0.09 -0.97 -12.83
C VAL A 86 0.37 -1.10 -11.38
N HIS A 87 0.30 -2.30 -10.80
CA HIS A 87 0.76 -2.59 -9.45
C HIS A 87 0.05 -1.83 -8.32
N GLY A 88 -1.17 -1.37 -8.56
CA GLY A 88 -2.02 -0.74 -7.54
C GLY A 88 -3.19 -1.65 -7.11
N GLU A 89 -3.80 -1.30 -5.99
CA GLU A 89 -5.13 -1.83 -5.64
C GLU A 89 -6.16 -1.20 -6.59
N LYS A 90 -7.16 -1.99 -7.01
CA LYS A 90 -8.13 -1.57 -8.02
C LYS A 90 -8.76 -0.21 -7.69
N ASP A 91 -9.30 -0.08 -6.49
CA ASP A 91 -9.98 1.15 -6.06
C ASP A 91 -9.03 2.37 -6.09
N SER A 92 -7.77 2.17 -5.72
CA SER A 92 -6.74 3.22 -5.76
C SER A 92 -6.37 3.60 -7.20
N MET A 93 -6.30 2.62 -8.10
CA MET A 93 -6.03 2.86 -9.52
C MET A 93 -7.19 3.58 -10.20
N ASP A 94 -8.44 3.22 -9.88
CA ASP A 94 -9.63 3.86 -10.42
C ASP A 94 -9.69 5.35 -10.00
N VAL A 95 -9.42 5.64 -8.73
CA VAL A 95 -9.33 7.04 -8.24
C VAL A 95 -8.20 7.79 -8.95
N MET A 96 -7.01 7.18 -9.06
CA MET A 96 -5.85 7.80 -9.72
C MET A 96 -6.11 8.06 -11.20
N ALA A 97 -6.81 7.17 -11.90
CA ALA A 97 -7.20 7.34 -13.29
C ALA A 97 -8.11 8.56 -13.47
N GLY A 98 -9.15 8.70 -12.63
CA GLY A 98 -10.03 9.86 -12.66
C GLY A 98 -9.28 11.17 -12.46
N LEU A 99 -8.44 11.25 -11.42
CA LEU A 99 -7.64 12.43 -11.13
C LEU A 99 -6.62 12.77 -12.24
N ALA A 100 -6.04 11.76 -12.88
CA ALA A 100 -5.10 11.97 -13.99
C ALA A 100 -5.80 12.59 -15.21
N VAL A 101 -7.01 12.14 -15.55
CA VAL A 101 -7.83 12.70 -16.65
C VAL A 101 -8.22 14.15 -16.33
N GLU A 102 -8.59 14.47 -15.09
CA GLU A 102 -8.88 15.84 -14.66
C GLU A 102 -7.67 16.76 -14.80
N GLN A 103 -6.46 16.28 -14.46
CA GLN A 103 -5.23 17.03 -14.60
C GLN A 103 -4.82 17.28 -16.04
N LYS A 104 -5.19 16.40 -16.97
CA LYS A 104 -4.76 16.45 -18.35
C LYS A 104 -5.85 15.99 -19.31
N THR A 105 -6.59 16.96 -19.85
CA THR A 105 -7.69 16.69 -20.79
C THR A 105 -7.16 15.93 -22.01
N GLY A 106 -7.88 14.88 -22.42
CA GLY A 106 -7.52 14.06 -23.58
C GLY A 106 -6.47 12.98 -23.30
N LEU A 107 -6.09 12.79 -22.03
CA LEU A 107 -5.22 11.69 -21.63
C LEU A 107 -5.99 10.36 -21.67
N ASP A 108 -5.46 9.39 -22.43
CA ASP A 108 -5.98 8.03 -22.44
C ASP A 108 -5.36 7.24 -21.29
N VAL A 109 -6.16 6.93 -20.27
CA VAL A 109 -5.71 6.20 -19.07
C VAL A 109 -6.22 4.78 -19.13
N LYS A 110 -5.32 3.81 -18.97
CA LYS A 110 -5.58 2.38 -18.96
C LYS A 110 -5.17 1.76 -17.63
N ILE A 111 -5.97 0.82 -17.16
CA ILE A 111 -5.65 -0.05 -16.02
C ILE A 111 -5.60 -1.48 -16.57
N PRO A 112 -4.42 -1.94 -17.04
CA PRO A 112 -4.30 -3.21 -17.73
C PRO A 112 -4.61 -4.40 -16.84
N GLU A 113 -5.32 -5.38 -17.36
CA GLU A 113 -5.40 -6.71 -16.78
C GLU A 113 -4.19 -7.56 -17.19
N ARG A 114 -3.95 -8.64 -16.45
CA ARG A 114 -2.80 -9.52 -16.73
C ARG A 114 -2.96 -10.19 -18.11
N GLY A 115 -2.02 -9.93 -19.02
CA GLY A 115 -2.01 -10.49 -20.37
C GLY A 115 -2.81 -9.68 -21.39
N GLU A 116 -3.34 -8.52 -21.01
CA GLU A 116 -3.98 -7.59 -21.92
C GLU A 116 -2.95 -6.89 -22.79
N GLU A 117 -3.22 -6.78 -24.10
CA GLU A 117 -2.34 -6.16 -25.09
C GLU A 117 -2.95 -4.85 -25.59
N PHE A 118 -2.12 -3.83 -25.76
CA PHE A 118 -2.50 -2.53 -26.28
C PHE A 118 -1.67 -2.16 -27.49
N VAL A 119 -2.32 -1.62 -28.53
CA VAL A 119 -1.66 -0.98 -29.66
C VAL A 119 -1.62 0.52 -29.39
N ILE A 120 -0.42 1.11 -29.39
CA ILE A 120 -0.13 2.52 -29.10
C ILE A 120 0.55 3.21 -30.27
#